data_12d4ee7e1d6033af23feff6c58395b27
#
_entry.id   12d4ee7e1d6033af23feff6c58395b27
#
_cell.length_a   1.000
_cell.length_b   1.000
_cell.length_c   1.000
_cell.angle_alpha   90.00
_cell.angle_beta   90.00
_cell.angle_gamma   90.00
#
_symmetry.space_group_name_H-M   'P 1'
#
loop_
_entity.id
_entity.type
_entity.pdbx_description
1 polymer ?
#
loop_
_entity_poly.entity_id
_entity_poly.type
_entity_poly.pdbx_seq_one_letter_code
_entity_poly.pdbx_strand_id
1 'polypeptide(L)'
;MVPISITVNGKVRKGHVEPRMLLVHFLREQLNLTGAHVGCDTSQCGACTVLIDGRSAKSCTVFAVQADGSEVVTIEGLAKGDQLHPLQEGFWEEHGLQCGYCTPGMIMSAVNLLNDNPKPSEQQIREGISGNFCRCTGYQHIVNAIQYAANKNPAKAGLHRTECRRTPA
;
A
#
# COMPACT_ATOMS: atom_id res chain seq x y z
N MET A 1 8.94 -2.68 26.37
CA MET A 1 8.19 -1.79 25.48
C MET A 1 9.10 -0.69 25.02
N VAL A 2 9.21 -0.48 23.70
CA VAL A 2 10.05 0.56 23.07
C VAL A 2 9.11 1.67 22.58
N PRO A 3 9.39 2.95 22.88
CA PRO A 3 8.62 4.06 22.33
C PRO A 3 8.95 4.21 20.84
N ILE A 4 7.93 4.43 20.03
CA ILE A 4 8.06 4.70 18.59
C ILE A 4 7.17 5.88 18.20
N SER A 5 7.56 6.55 17.11
CA SER A 5 6.83 7.66 16.51
C SER A 5 6.85 7.51 15.00
N ILE A 6 5.73 7.11 14.40
CA ILE A 6 5.58 6.87 12.96
C ILE A 6 4.56 7.86 12.42
N THR A 7 4.84 8.47 11.26
CA THR A 7 3.83 9.25 10.54
C THR A 7 2.98 8.30 9.71
N VAL A 8 1.72 8.09 10.10
CA VAL A 8 0.80 7.19 9.37
C VAL A 8 -0.33 8.01 8.74
N ASN A 9 -0.44 7.92 7.42
CA ASN A 9 -1.43 8.66 6.62
C ASN A 9 -1.42 10.17 6.95
N GLY A 10 -0.21 10.75 7.00
CA GLY A 10 0.00 12.17 7.30
C GLY A 10 -0.20 12.59 8.76
N LYS A 11 -0.46 11.65 9.68
CA LYS A 11 -0.64 11.93 11.11
C LYS A 11 0.44 11.23 11.94
N VAL A 12 1.12 11.98 12.81
CA VAL A 12 2.11 11.42 13.73
C VAL A 12 1.39 10.53 14.75
N ARG A 13 1.80 9.26 14.81
CA ARG A 13 1.29 8.24 15.73
C ARG A 13 2.42 7.81 16.67
N LYS A 14 2.21 8.02 17.95
CA LYS A 14 3.14 7.59 19.00
C LYS A 14 2.59 6.37 19.71
N GLY A 15 3.45 5.41 20.03
CA GLY A 15 3.07 4.19 20.71
C GLY A 15 4.23 3.57 21.47
N HIS A 16 3.92 2.55 22.29
CA HIS A 16 4.91 1.70 22.92
C HIS A 16 4.70 0.28 22.41
N VAL A 17 5.72 -0.30 21.80
CA VAL A 17 5.62 -1.61 21.18
C VAL A 17 6.64 -2.59 21.75
N GLU A 18 6.33 -3.88 21.69
CA GLU A 18 7.35 -4.91 21.88
C GLU A 18 8.35 -4.86 20.72
N PRO A 19 9.66 -5.08 20.95
CA PRO A 19 10.67 -5.03 19.89
C PRO A 19 10.37 -5.94 18.69
N ARG A 20 9.67 -7.06 18.93
CA ARG A 20 9.27 -8.05 17.92
C ARG A 20 7.91 -7.80 17.28
N MET A 21 7.19 -6.73 17.66
CA MET A 21 5.89 -6.43 17.07
C MET A 21 6.03 -6.10 15.59
N LEU A 22 5.29 -6.80 14.72
CA LEU A 22 5.28 -6.52 13.29
C LEU A 22 4.48 -5.24 13.02
N LEU A 23 4.90 -4.51 11.99
CA LEU A 23 4.24 -3.26 11.58
C LEU A 23 2.76 -3.49 11.25
N VAL A 24 2.40 -4.62 10.62
CA VAL A 24 1.01 -4.96 10.31
C VAL A 24 0.15 -5.04 11.58
N HIS A 25 0.65 -5.61 12.67
CA HIS A 25 -0.08 -5.68 13.94
C HIS A 25 -0.20 -4.32 14.61
N PHE A 26 0.86 -3.50 14.58
CA PHE A 26 0.79 -2.13 15.06
C PHE A 26 -0.30 -1.32 14.33
N LEU A 27 -0.33 -1.39 12.99
CA LEU A 27 -1.34 -0.69 12.17
C LEU A 27 -2.75 -1.17 12.50
N ARG A 28 -2.97 -2.49 12.55
CA ARG A 28 -4.29 -3.09 12.72
C ARG A 28 -4.83 -2.99 14.15
N GLU A 29 -3.98 -3.31 15.14
CA GLU A 29 -4.42 -3.53 16.52
C GLU A 29 -4.30 -2.27 17.37
N GLN A 30 -3.24 -1.47 17.17
CA GLN A 30 -3.06 -0.25 17.95
C GLN A 30 -3.66 0.99 17.25
N LEU A 31 -3.61 1.06 15.92
CA LEU A 31 -4.14 2.21 15.19
C LEU A 31 -5.52 1.95 14.57
N ASN A 32 -6.05 0.73 14.66
CA ASN A 32 -7.32 0.31 14.05
C ASN A 32 -7.40 0.55 12.53
N LEU A 33 -6.24 0.51 11.83
CA LEU A 33 -6.14 0.59 10.38
C LEU A 33 -6.14 -0.83 9.81
N THR A 34 -7.33 -1.36 9.56
CA THR A 34 -7.54 -2.77 9.24
C THR A 34 -7.43 -3.12 7.76
N GLY A 35 -7.22 -2.13 6.89
CA GLY A 35 -7.11 -2.33 5.44
C GLY A 35 -5.85 -3.08 5.01
N ALA A 36 -4.75 -3.06 5.78
CA ALA A 36 -3.63 -3.97 5.57
C ALA A 36 -4.01 -5.36 6.09
N HIS A 37 -4.30 -6.30 5.19
CA HIS A 37 -4.77 -7.66 5.55
C HIS A 37 -3.60 -8.63 5.78
N VAL A 38 -3.84 -9.68 6.57
CA VAL A 38 -2.88 -10.77 6.81
C VAL A 38 -3.39 -12.05 6.17
N GLY A 39 -2.92 -12.36 4.98
CA GLY A 39 -3.36 -13.55 4.20
C GLY A 39 -2.36 -14.73 4.23
N CYS A 40 -1.20 -14.56 4.84
CA CYS A 40 -0.19 -15.62 5.01
C CYS A 40 0.76 -15.28 6.17
N ASP A 41 1.60 -16.25 6.53
CA ASP A 41 2.72 -16.11 7.47
C ASP A 41 4.09 -16.22 6.80
N THR A 42 4.11 -16.30 5.46
CA THR A 42 5.30 -16.57 4.62
C THR A 42 5.74 -15.36 3.80
N SER A 43 5.16 -14.19 4.04
CA SER A 43 5.42 -12.92 3.32
C SER A 43 5.19 -12.95 1.79
N GLN A 44 4.48 -13.94 1.27
CA GLN A 44 4.29 -14.10 -0.19
C GLN A 44 3.03 -13.43 -0.71
N CYS A 45 1.91 -13.45 0.03
CA CYS A 45 0.59 -13.09 -0.51
C CYS A 45 0.42 -11.61 -0.88
N GLY A 46 1.17 -10.69 -0.28
CA GLY A 46 1.11 -9.26 -0.56
C GLY A 46 -0.13 -8.51 -0.02
N ALA A 47 -1.05 -9.20 0.69
CA ALA A 47 -2.27 -8.56 1.21
C ALA A 47 -1.98 -7.47 2.26
N CYS A 48 -0.82 -7.52 2.91
CA CYS A 48 -0.36 -6.56 3.91
C CYS A 48 0.50 -5.42 3.33
N THR A 49 0.57 -5.27 2.01
CA THR A 49 1.41 -4.23 1.37
C THR A 49 0.96 -2.83 1.78
N VAL A 50 1.92 -2.02 2.21
CA VAL A 50 1.80 -0.59 2.53
C VAL A 50 2.93 0.15 1.83
N LEU A 51 2.93 1.49 1.84
CA LEU A 51 4.11 2.26 1.46
C LEU A 51 4.85 2.68 2.73
N ILE A 52 6.17 2.53 2.73
CA ILE A 52 7.09 3.06 3.73
C ILE A 52 8.05 3.99 2.99
N ASP A 53 8.07 5.26 3.36
CA ASP A 53 8.88 6.29 2.71
C ASP A 53 8.71 6.29 1.18
N GLY A 54 7.46 6.11 0.73
CA GLY A 54 7.06 6.11 -0.68
C GLY A 54 7.38 4.83 -1.46
N ARG A 55 7.84 3.76 -0.81
CA ARG A 55 8.12 2.45 -1.43
C ARG A 55 7.23 1.36 -0.87
N SER A 56 6.76 0.46 -1.74
CA SER A 56 5.95 -0.67 -1.30
C SER A 56 6.76 -1.65 -0.44
N ALA A 57 6.17 -2.02 0.68
CA ALA A 57 6.74 -3.01 1.60
C ALA A 57 5.62 -3.91 2.16
N LYS A 58 5.95 -5.15 2.46
CA LYS A 58 5.04 -6.08 3.14
C LYS A 58 5.15 -5.84 4.65
N SER A 59 4.16 -5.20 5.24
CA SER A 59 4.19 -4.82 6.66
C SER A 59 4.29 -6.01 7.63
N CYS A 60 4.03 -7.22 7.16
CA CYS A 60 4.25 -8.46 7.92
C CYS A 60 5.73 -8.91 8.01
N THR A 61 6.65 -8.22 7.31
CA THR A 61 8.10 -8.51 7.34
C THR A 61 8.91 -7.39 7.98
N VAL A 62 8.25 -6.33 8.45
CA VAL A 62 8.88 -5.17 9.06
C VAL A 62 8.47 -5.10 10.52
N PHE A 63 9.43 -4.98 11.44
CA PHE A 63 9.12 -4.69 12.83
C PHE A 63 8.69 -3.22 12.98
N ALA A 64 7.71 -2.98 13.86
CA ALA A 64 7.22 -1.62 14.11
C ALA A 64 8.36 -0.68 14.55
N VAL A 65 9.33 -1.18 15.31
CA VAL A 65 10.53 -0.42 15.72
C VAL A 65 11.44 -0.01 14.54
N GLN A 66 11.42 -0.74 13.44
CA GLN A 66 12.19 -0.40 12.23
C GLN A 66 11.55 0.73 11.43
N ALA A 67 10.25 0.94 11.62
CA ALA A 67 9.51 2.01 10.98
C ALA A 67 9.48 3.31 11.81
N ASP A 68 10.19 3.35 12.96
CA ASP A 68 10.30 4.56 13.77
C ASP A 68 10.89 5.72 12.94
N GLY A 69 10.25 6.88 12.98
CA GLY A 69 10.63 8.05 12.20
C GLY A 69 10.19 8.02 10.72
N SER A 70 9.69 6.90 10.21
CA SER A 70 9.26 6.77 8.81
C SER A 70 7.86 7.32 8.54
N GLU A 71 7.58 7.57 7.25
CA GLU A 71 6.22 7.83 6.75
C GLU A 71 5.62 6.54 6.21
N VAL A 72 4.49 6.14 6.77
CA VAL A 72 3.72 4.96 6.33
C VAL A 72 2.40 5.40 5.73
N VAL A 73 2.12 4.95 4.50
CA VAL A 73 0.81 5.15 3.86
C VAL A 73 0.13 3.80 3.69
N THR A 74 -1.11 3.72 4.19
CA THR A 74 -1.99 2.56 4.04
C THR A 74 -3.12 2.89 3.06
N ILE A 75 -3.94 1.89 2.70
CA ILE A 75 -5.09 2.08 1.80
C ILE A 75 -6.06 3.16 2.29
N GLU A 76 -6.22 3.30 3.61
CA GLU A 76 -7.09 4.29 4.24
C GLU A 76 -6.58 5.74 4.03
N GLY A 77 -5.30 5.90 3.69
CA GLY A 77 -4.70 7.22 3.42
C GLY A 77 -4.82 7.68 1.97
N LEU A 78 -5.33 6.85 1.05
CA LEU A 78 -5.38 7.20 -0.38
C LEU A 78 -6.56 8.11 -0.74
N ALA A 79 -7.74 7.81 -0.24
CA ALA A 79 -8.92 8.65 -0.48
C ALA A 79 -8.84 9.95 0.31
N LYS A 80 -9.37 11.04 -0.25
CA LYS A 80 -9.47 12.35 0.39
C LYS A 80 -10.96 12.71 0.58
N GLY A 81 -11.49 12.45 1.78
CA GLY A 81 -12.92 12.54 2.02
C GLY A 81 -13.67 11.57 1.09
N ASP A 82 -14.66 12.07 0.37
CA ASP A 82 -15.47 11.28 -0.57
C ASP A 82 -14.80 11.08 -1.94
N GLN A 83 -13.64 11.67 -2.16
CA GLN A 83 -12.90 11.53 -3.43
C GLN A 83 -11.99 10.31 -3.39
N LEU A 84 -12.33 9.31 -4.18
CA LEU A 84 -11.51 8.11 -4.37
C LEU A 84 -10.19 8.46 -5.08
N HIS A 85 -9.16 7.71 -4.76
CA HIS A 85 -7.92 7.72 -5.53
C HIS A 85 -8.15 7.06 -6.91
N PRO A 86 -7.50 7.50 -8.01
CA PRO A 86 -7.71 6.95 -9.36
C PRO A 86 -7.61 5.42 -9.45
N LEU A 87 -6.72 4.81 -8.66
CA LEU A 87 -6.63 3.35 -8.58
C LEU A 87 -7.86 2.73 -7.89
N GLN A 88 -8.37 3.33 -6.81
CA GLN A 88 -9.58 2.83 -6.15
C GLN A 88 -10.78 2.92 -7.10
N GLU A 89 -10.89 4.01 -7.84
CA GLU A 89 -11.91 4.20 -8.88
C GLU A 89 -11.73 3.17 -10.01
N GLY A 90 -10.50 2.98 -10.53
CA GLY A 90 -10.24 1.97 -11.57
C GLY A 90 -10.60 0.56 -11.15
N PHE A 91 -10.34 0.19 -9.88
CA PHE A 91 -10.75 -1.11 -9.36
C PHE A 91 -12.27 -1.27 -9.27
N TRP A 92 -13.00 -0.19 -9.06
CA TRP A 92 -14.45 -0.17 -9.08
C TRP A 92 -15.00 -0.29 -10.51
N GLU A 93 -14.55 0.57 -11.43
CA GLU A 93 -15.05 0.67 -12.79
C GLU A 93 -14.72 -0.57 -13.65
N GLU A 94 -13.51 -1.09 -13.50
CA GLU A 94 -13.00 -2.24 -14.27
C GLU A 94 -13.23 -3.59 -13.57
N HIS A 95 -14.04 -3.61 -12.52
CA HIS A 95 -14.31 -4.83 -11.74
C HIS A 95 -13.04 -5.55 -11.24
N GLY A 96 -12.03 -4.79 -10.84
CA GLY A 96 -10.73 -5.30 -10.38
C GLY A 96 -10.76 -6.04 -9.05
N LEU A 97 -11.95 -6.26 -8.48
CA LEU A 97 -12.14 -6.94 -7.22
C LEU A 97 -13.36 -7.87 -7.24
N GLN A 98 -13.34 -8.94 -6.44
CA GLN A 98 -14.48 -9.78 -6.13
C GLN A 98 -14.64 -9.89 -4.60
N CYS A 99 -13.90 -10.78 -3.92
CA CYS A 99 -13.97 -10.86 -2.45
C CYS A 99 -13.35 -9.63 -1.75
N GLY A 100 -12.52 -8.86 -2.42
CA GLY A 100 -11.89 -7.65 -1.89
C GLY A 100 -10.68 -7.87 -0.99
N TYR A 101 -10.34 -9.10 -0.62
CA TYR A 101 -9.30 -9.36 0.37
C TYR A 101 -7.89 -8.94 -0.09
N CYS A 102 -7.53 -9.15 -1.35
CA CYS A 102 -6.24 -8.74 -1.89
C CYS A 102 -6.21 -7.27 -2.31
N THR A 103 -7.38 -6.64 -2.46
CA THR A 103 -7.53 -5.32 -3.11
C THR A 103 -6.71 -4.22 -2.45
N PRO A 104 -6.67 -4.04 -1.13
CA PRO A 104 -5.84 -3.00 -0.52
C PRO A 104 -4.36 -3.16 -0.85
N GLY A 105 -3.80 -4.35 -0.64
CA GLY A 105 -2.40 -4.61 -0.93
C GLY A 105 -2.07 -4.48 -2.41
N MET A 106 -2.98 -4.90 -3.29
CA MET A 106 -2.84 -4.80 -4.75
C MET A 106 -2.80 -3.32 -5.18
N ILE A 107 -3.70 -2.49 -4.66
CA ILE A 107 -3.73 -1.04 -4.93
C ILE A 107 -2.43 -0.39 -4.43
N MET A 108 -1.95 -0.71 -3.23
CA MET A 108 -0.71 -0.13 -2.70
C MET A 108 0.52 -0.49 -3.56
N SER A 109 0.59 -1.73 -4.08
CA SER A 109 1.62 -2.13 -5.04
C SER A 109 1.49 -1.37 -6.37
N ALA A 110 0.27 -1.17 -6.85
CA ALA A 110 0.01 -0.40 -8.06
C ALA A 110 0.37 1.09 -7.90
N VAL A 111 0.12 1.69 -6.73
CA VAL A 111 0.60 3.06 -6.42
C VAL A 111 2.11 3.16 -6.55
N ASN A 112 2.85 2.20 -5.98
CA ASN A 112 4.31 2.19 -6.11
C ASN A 112 4.76 2.07 -7.57
N LEU A 113 4.12 1.17 -8.35
CA LEU A 113 4.41 1.03 -9.77
C LEU A 113 4.19 2.33 -10.54
N LEU A 114 3.06 3.00 -10.32
CA LEU A 114 2.71 4.24 -11.03
C LEU A 114 3.53 5.45 -10.55
N ASN A 115 4.10 5.40 -9.35
CA ASN A 115 5.10 6.38 -8.90
C ASN A 115 6.40 6.26 -9.70
N ASP A 116 6.83 5.03 -10.01
CA ASP A 116 8.08 4.78 -10.74
C ASP A 116 7.87 4.84 -12.26
N ASN A 117 6.72 4.40 -12.75
CA ASN A 117 6.34 4.41 -14.17
C ASN A 117 4.86 4.82 -14.35
N PRO A 118 4.59 6.09 -14.67
CA PRO A 118 3.20 6.58 -14.83
C PRO A 118 2.43 6.00 -16.01
N LYS A 119 3.10 5.38 -16.98
CA LYS A 119 2.49 4.77 -18.18
C LYS A 119 3.04 3.38 -18.42
N PRO A 120 2.75 2.41 -17.53
CA PRO A 120 3.29 1.06 -17.66
C PRO A 120 2.58 0.31 -18.80
N SER A 121 3.34 -0.55 -19.49
CA SER A 121 2.77 -1.55 -20.38
C SER A 121 2.03 -2.62 -19.55
N GLU A 122 1.18 -3.43 -20.20
CA GLU A 122 0.50 -4.54 -19.54
C GLU A 122 1.49 -5.50 -18.87
N GLN A 123 2.59 -5.83 -19.53
CA GLN A 123 3.63 -6.68 -18.97
C GLN A 123 4.24 -6.06 -17.71
N GLN A 124 4.57 -4.77 -17.73
CA GLN A 124 5.11 -4.08 -16.57
C GLN A 124 4.11 -4.03 -15.40
N ILE A 125 2.80 -3.93 -15.70
CA ILE A 125 1.77 -4.04 -14.67
C ILE A 125 1.79 -5.43 -14.04
N ARG A 126 1.78 -6.49 -14.85
CA ARG A 126 1.82 -7.88 -14.36
C ARG A 126 3.06 -8.15 -13.51
N GLU A 127 4.21 -7.65 -13.92
CA GLU A 127 5.45 -7.74 -13.16
C GLU A 127 5.36 -6.95 -11.84
N GLY A 128 4.84 -5.72 -11.89
CA GLY A 128 4.70 -4.85 -10.71
C GLY A 128 3.77 -5.38 -9.63
N ILE A 129 2.77 -6.19 -10.01
CA ILE A 129 1.84 -6.83 -9.05
C ILE A 129 2.17 -8.30 -8.76
N SER A 130 3.25 -8.85 -9.30
CA SER A 130 3.62 -10.27 -9.15
C SER A 130 3.80 -10.72 -7.69
N GLY A 131 4.09 -9.79 -6.79
CA GLY A 131 4.18 -10.03 -5.36
C GLY A 131 2.84 -10.04 -4.61
N ASN A 132 1.70 -9.93 -5.31
CA ASN A 132 0.37 -9.85 -4.74
C ASN A 132 -0.53 -10.95 -5.32
N PHE A 133 -1.08 -11.81 -4.48
CA PHE A 133 -1.92 -12.93 -4.92
C PHE A 133 -3.40 -12.56 -4.89
N CYS A 134 -4.08 -12.89 -5.98
CA CYS A 134 -5.53 -12.84 -6.09
C CYS A 134 -6.07 -14.22 -6.50
N ARG A 135 -7.02 -14.77 -5.74
CA ARG A 135 -7.62 -16.08 -6.03
C ARG A 135 -8.89 -15.97 -6.87
N CYS A 136 -9.45 -14.78 -7.00
CA CYS A 136 -10.79 -14.59 -7.55
C CYS A 136 -10.82 -14.14 -9.02
N THR A 137 -10.00 -13.14 -9.38
CA THR A 137 -10.19 -12.36 -10.62
C THR A 137 -9.46 -12.91 -11.85
N GLY A 138 -8.50 -13.81 -11.67
CA GLY A 138 -7.59 -14.19 -12.77
C GLY A 138 -6.69 -13.07 -13.26
N TYR A 139 -6.60 -11.96 -12.50
CA TYR A 139 -5.74 -10.77 -12.71
C TYR A 139 -6.11 -9.85 -13.87
N GLN A 140 -6.84 -10.28 -14.91
CA GLN A 140 -7.08 -9.43 -16.08
C GLN A 140 -7.80 -8.13 -15.72
N HIS A 141 -8.84 -8.19 -14.93
CA HIS A 141 -9.57 -7.02 -14.46
C HIS A 141 -8.70 -6.09 -13.57
N ILE A 142 -7.78 -6.67 -12.79
CA ILE A 142 -6.82 -5.88 -12.01
C ILE A 142 -5.86 -5.13 -12.93
N VAL A 143 -5.38 -5.78 -13.98
CA VAL A 143 -4.52 -5.13 -14.99
C VAL A 143 -5.26 -3.98 -15.66
N ASN A 144 -6.51 -4.22 -16.09
CA ASN A 144 -7.36 -3.18 -16.70
C ASN A 144 -7.59 -2.01 -15.73
N ALA A 145 -7.85 -2.27 -14.46
CA ALA A 145 -8.04 -1.25 -13.42
C ALA A 145 -6.81 -0.35 -13.24
N ILE A 146 -5.60 -0.94 -13.29
CA ILE A 146 -4.35 -0.18 -13.20
C ILE A 146 -4.12 0.64 -14.47
N GLN A 147 -4.41 0.08 -15.65
CA GLN A 147 -4.35 0.81 -16.93
C GLN A 147 -5.34 1.97 -16.95
N TYR A 148 -6.57 1.77 -16.49
CA TYR A 148 -7.58 2.82 -16.36
C TYR A 148 -7.04 3.99 -15.54
N ALA A 149 -6.48 3.72 -14.36
CA ALA A 149 -5.93 4.75 -13.47
C ALA A 149 -4.76 5.49 -14.12
N ALA A 150 -3.85 4.77 -14.78
CA ALA A 150 -2.71 5.33 -15.49
C ALA A 150 -3.12 6.26 -16.65
N ASN A 151 -4.21 5.92 -17.37
CA ASN A 151 -4.71 6.71 -18.49
C ASN A 151 -5.53 7.92 -18.05
N LYS A 152 -6.36 7.76 -17.00
CA LYS A 152 -7.30 8.80 -16.56
C LYS A 152 -6.59 9.99 -15.90
N ASN A 153 -5.62 9.73 -15.06
CA ASN A 153 -4.89 10.79 -14.35
C ASN A 153 -3.49 10.33 -13.90
N PRO A 154 -2.53 10.27 -14.83
CA PRO A 154 -1.18 9.77 -14.52
C PRO A 154 -0.49 10.58 -13.41
N ALA A 155 -0.77 11.89 -13.30
CA ALA A 155 -0.17 12.74 -12.27
C ALA A 155 -0.74 12.49 -10.87
N LYS A 156 -1.94 11.90 -10.75
CA LYS A 156 -2.60 11.60 -9.46
C LYS A 156 -2.63 10.11 -9.13
N ALA A 157 -2.32 9.25 -10.09
CA ALA A 157 -2.34 7.80 -9.91
C ALA A 157 -1.15 7.29 -9.09
N GLY A 158 -0.05 8.07 -9.07
CA GLY A 158 1.04 7.93 -8.11
C GLY A 158 0.88 8.93 -6.95
N LEU A 159 1.38 8.59 -5.78
CA LEU A 159 1.58 9.56 -4.72
C LEU A 159 2.90 10.28 -5.01
N HIS A 160 2.86 11.61 -5.13
CA HIS A 160 4.11 12.38 -5.22
C HIS A 160 4.98 12.00 -4.02
N ARG A 161 6.19 11.52 -4.29
CA ARG A 161 7.22 11.44 -3.26
C ARG A 161 7.45 12.87 -2.77
N THR A 162 6.90 13.22 -1.61
CA THR A 162 7.44 14.31 -0.85
C THR A 162 8.90 13.97 -0.66
N GLU A 163 9.79 14.87 -1.08
CA GLU A 163 11.24 14.68 -0.98
C GLU A 163 11.56 14.10 0.39
N CYS A 164 12.00 12.85 0.39
CA CYS A 164 12.45 12.17 1.59
C CYS A 164 13.65 12.99 2.11
N ARG A 165 13.38 13.91 3.03
CA ARG A 165 14.43 14.60 3.76
C ARG A 165 15.10 13.55 4.63
N ARG A 166 16.12 12.91 4.08
CA ARG A 166 17.15 12.28 4.91
C ARG A 166 17.78 13.41 5.71
N THR A 167 17.38 13.56 6.95
CA THR A 167 18.21 14.25 7.92
C THR A 167 19.49 13.41 8.04
N PRO A 168 20.65 13.97 7.71
CA PRO A 168 21.90 13.26 7.96
C PRO A 168 22.03 13.03 9.47
N ALA A 169 22.48 11.84 9.83
CA ALA A 169 22.79 11.44 11.21
C ALA A 169 23.82 12.33 11.85
#